data_73a1978a39ab189b7dc4e2ef70514335
#
_entry.id   73a1978a39ab189b7dc4e2ef70514335
#
_cell.length_a   1.000
_cell.length_b   1.000
_cell.length_c   1.000
_cell.angle_alpha   90.00
_cell.angle_beta   90.00
_cell.angle_gamma   90.00
#
_symmetry.space_group_name_H-M   'P 1'
#
loop_
_entity.id
_entity.type
_entity.pdbx_description
1 polymer ?
#
loop_
_entity_poly.entity_id
_entity_poly.type
_entity_poly.pdbx_seq_one_letter_code
_entity_poly.pdbx_strand_id
1 'polypeptide(L)'
;MAGGGGKRRPGGEGPQGEKAVAVKKGKCCEADVPSDLRREVESRYRLSLPEDFYHFWRFCEGLDPERPADSLSASLGLRLVGPYDILAGKHKRKKKSASLNFNLHWRFYYDPPEFQTIIIGDGKTEFHMGYFRDSPDELPVFVGTNEAKKNCIIVQNGDNVFAAVKLFLMKKLKEVTDKKKTSLLKTIDEKLTEAARELGFSLEQRTVKMKQRDKKVVTKTFHGAGLVVPVDKNGVGYRELPEADASLRRICKTIVEAPSDAERLRAFAPVQEMMTYVQFANDECDYGMGLELGTDLFCHGSHYFHKVAGQLLPLAYNLLKRNLFAEIIEAHLADRSRGDVDRLAA
;
A
#
# COMPACT_ATOMS: atom_id res chain seq x y z
N MET A 1 42.21 -46.11 -53.23
CA MET A 1 41.99 -47.48 -52.79
C MET A 1 41.22 -47.45 -51.48
N ALA A 2 40.06 -47.98 -51.59
CA ALA A 2 39.37 -48.86 -50.71
C ALA A 2 39.01 -48.25 -49.34
N GLY A 3 37.87 -48.20 -48.84
CA GLY A 3 36.66 -48.95 -49.11
C GLY A 3 36.05 -49.42 -47.82
N GLY A 4 34.76 -49.28 -47.65
CA GLY A 4 33.95 -50.07 -46.74
C GLY A 4 33.68 -49.38 -45.41
N GLY A 5 32.55 -49.34 -44.95
CA GLY A 5 31.30 -50.06 -45.08
C GLY A 5 30.40 -49.69 -43.93
N GLY A 6 29.18 -49.47 -44.23
CA GLY A 6 28.17 -49.01 -43.31
C GLY A 6 27.72 -50.02 -42.27
N LYS A 7 27.11 -49.52 -41.18
CA LYS A 7 26.05 -50.25 -40.49
C LYS A 7 25.02 -49.28 -39.94
N ARG A 8 23.82 -49.33 -40.48
CA ARG A 8 22.60 -48.78 -39.90
C ARG A 8 22.25 -49.55 -38.62
N ARG A 9 21.80 -48.84 -37.60
CA ARG A 9 21.00 -49.40 -36.50
C ARG A 9 19.77 -48.53 -36.26
N PRO A 10 18.69 -49.13 -35.80
CA PRO A 10 17.35 -48.58 -35.92
C PRO A 10 16.93 -47.66 -34.81
N GLY A 11 15.83 -46.95 -35.03
CA GLY A 11 15.23 -45.94 -34.23
C GLY A 11 14.92 -46.32 -32.80
N GLY A 12 15.11 -45.32 -31.92
CA GLY A 12 14.56 -45.27 -30.57
C GLY A 12 13.60 -44.10 -30.51
N GLU A 13 12.35 -44.44 -30.31
CA GLU A 13 11.28 -43.43 -30.04
C GLU A 13 11.64 -42.70 -28.73
N GLY A 14 11.84 -41.40 -28.81
CA GLY A 14 11.95 -40.50 -27.64
C GLY A 14 10.54 -40.14 -27.11
N PRO A 15 10.40 -39.93 -25.80
CA PRO A 15 9.10 -39.70 -25.23
C PRO A 15 8.51 -38.33 -25.67
N GLN A 16 7.23 -38.41 -25.99
CA GLN A 16 6.40 -37.27 -26.34
C GLN A 16 6.45 -36.20 -25.26
N GLY A 17 6.97 -35.03 -25.63
CA GLY A 17 6.90 -33.85 -24.78
C GLY A 17 5.45 -33.44 -24.55
N GLU A 18 5.03 -33.45 -23.30
CA GLU A 18 3.80 -32.79 -22.86
C GLU A 18 3.82 -31.32 -23.29
N LYS A 19 2.94 -30.96 -24.20
CA LYS A 19 2.69 -29.56 -24.54
C LYS A 19 2.14 -28.87 -23.29
N ALA A 20 2.95 -28.07 -22.66
CA ALA A 20 2.49 -27.11 -21.66
C ALA A 20 1.37 -26.25 -22.30
N VAL A 21 0.17 -26.43 -21.83
CA VAL A 21 -0.97 -25.60 -22.18
C VAL A 21 -0.68 -24.20 -21.64
N ALA A 22 -0.32 -23.30 -22.52
CA ALA A 22 -0.19 -21.89 -22.17
C ALA A 22 -1.58 -21.39 -21.76
N VAL A 23 -1.79 -21.24 -20.45
CA VAL A 23 -2.97 -20.58 -19.91
C VAL A 23 -2.94 -19.15 -20.41
N LYS A 24 -3.79 -18.84 -21.40
CA LYS A 24 -4.04 -17.47 -21.84
C LYS A 24 -4.48 -16.70 -20.60
N LYS A 25 -3.66 -15.74 -20.12
CA LYS A 25 -4.07 -14.75 -19.13
C LYS A 25 -5.29 -14.04 -19.69
N GLY A 26 -6.46 -14.40 -19.19
CA GLY A 26 -7.69 -13.69 -19.51
C GLY A 26 -7.50 -12.23 -19.07
N LYS A 27 -7.77 -11.26 -19.96
CA LYS A 27 -7.95 -9.88 -19.54
C LYS A 27 -9.09 -9.89 -18.55
N CYS A 28 -8.83 -9.41 -17.31
CA CYS A 28 -9.90 -9.16 -16.34
C CYS A 28 -10.96 -8.27 -17.02
N CYS A 29 -12.19 -8.77 -17.09
CA CYS A 29 -13.30 -7.97 -17.61
C CYS A 29 -13.57 -6.83 -16.63
N GLU A 30 -14.10 -5.72 -17.13
CA GLU A 30 -14.52 -4.60 -16.29
C GLU A 30 -15.66 -5.05 -15.36
N ALA A 31 -15.57 -4.66 -14.06
CA ALA A 31 -16.60 -5.01 -13.09
C ALA A 31 -17.90 -4.28 -13.39
N ASP A 32 -19.03 -4.96 -13.17
CA ASP A 32 -20.37 -4.41 -13.35
C ASP A 32 -20.71 -3.40 -12.21
N VAL A 33 -20.09 -2.22 -12.28
CA VAL A 33 -20.34 -1.07 -11.39
C VAL A 33 -20.62 0.12 -12.30
N PRO A 34 -21.70 0.90 -12.06
CA PRO A 34 -22.07 2.03 -12.90
C PRO A 34 -20.92 3.03 -13.11
N SER A 35 -20.72 3.46 -14.34
CA SER A 35 -19.60 4.33 -14.73
C SER A 35 -19.61 5.70 -14.05
N ASP A 36 -20.79 6.25 -13.73
CA ASP A 36 -20.95 7.47 -12.95
C ASP A 36 -20.51 7.30 -11.51
N LEU A 37 -20.79 6.15 -10.90
CA LEU A 37 -20.35 5.84 -9.54
C LEU A 37 -18.83 5.61 -9.48
N ARG A 38 -18.23 4.95 -10.47
CA ARG A 38 -16.78 4.85 -10.61
C ARG A 38 -16.13 6.24 -10.69
N ARG A 39 -16.65 7.11 -11.56
CA ARG A 39 -16.18 8.49 -11.69
C ARG A 39 -16.35 9.29 -10.40
N GLU A 40 -17.44 9.09 -9.66
CA GLU A 40 -17.65 9.75 -8.37
C GLU A 40 -16.58 9.35 -7.36
N VAL A 41 -16.27 8.03 -7.21
CA VAL A 41 -15.21 7.54 -6.32
C VAL A 41 -13.88 8.17 -6.68
N GLU A 42 -13.46 8.06 -7.93
CA GLU A 42 -12.15 8.53 -8.39
C GLU A 42 -12.01 10.04 -8.31
N SER A 43 -13.06 10.80 -8.62
CA SER A 43 -13.04 12.26 -8.54
C SER A 43 -12.92 12.77 -7.11
N ARG A 44 -13.54 12.09 -6.12
CA ARG A 44 -13.46 12.45 -4.70
C ARG A 44 -12.07 12.26 -4.13
N TYR A 45 -11.38 11.19 -4.51
CA TYR A 45 -10.02 10.89 -4.06
C TYR A 45 -8.95 11.46 -4.99
N ARG A 46 -9.31 11.83 -6.23
CA ARG A 46 -8.39 12.24 -7.30
C ARG A 46 -7.34 11.15 -7.61
N LEU A 47 -7.73 9.89 -7.45
CA LEU A 47 -6.91 8.70 -7.63
C LEU A 47 -7.72 7.67 -8.41
N SER A 48 -7.10 7.03 -9.41
CA SER A 48 -7.69 5.90 -10.11
C SER A 48 -7.62 4.64 -9.26
N LEU A 49 -8.67 3.80 -9.33
CA LEU A 49 -8.75 2.55 -8.61
C LEU A 49 -8.64 1.35 -9.57
N PRO A 50 -7.98 0.27 -9.13
CA PRO A 50 -7.82 -0.93 -9.96
C PRO A 50 -9.12 -1.74 -10.04
N GLU A 51 -9.25 -2.61 -11.04
CA GLU A 51 -10.45 -3.41 -11.25
C GLU A 51 -10.76 -4.37 -10.08
N ASP A 52 -9.73 -4.88 -9.39
CA ASP A 52 -9.94 -5.73 -8.22
C ASP A 52 -10.72 -5.02 -7.09
N PHE A 53 -10.60 -3.69 -6.97
CA PHE A 53 -11.39 -2.89 -6.03
C PHE A 53 -12.90 -3.01 -6.32
N TYR A 54 -13.31 -2.83 -7.58
CA TYR A 54 -14.71 -2.88 -7.98
C TYR A 54 -15.24 -4.30 -7.97
N HIS A 55 -14.46 -5.28 -8.43
CA HIS A 55 -14.83 -6.70 -8.36
C HIS A 55 -14.99 -7.19 -6.93
N PHE A 56 -14.15 -6.73 -6.02
CA PHE A 56 -14.26 -7.10 -4.60
C PHE A 56 -15.52 -6.52 -3.96
N TRP A 57 -15.94 -5.31 -4.36
CA TRP A 57 -17.24 -4.77 -3.97
C TRP A 57 -18.38 -5.69 -4.42
N ARG A 58 -18.39 -6.10 -5.70
CA ARG A 58 -19.40 -7.02 -6.24
C ARG A 58 -19.38 -8.38 -5.53
N PHE A 59 -18.21 -8.89 -5.19
CA PHE A 59 -18.07 -10.09 -4.37
C PHE A 59 -18.75 -9.92 -2.99
N CYS A 60 -18.52 -8.81 -2.33
CA CYS A 60 -19.14 -8.51 -1.03
C CYS A 60 -20.65 -8.29 -1.14
N GLU A 61 -21.15 -7.69 -2.22
CA GLU A 61 -22.61 -7.61 -2.51
C GLU A 61 -23.22 -9.00 -2.69
N GLY A 62 -22.49 -9.94 -3.29
CA GLY A 62 -22.93 -11.34 -3.39
C GLY A 62 -22.98 -12.08 -2.04
N LEU A 63 -22.21 -11.61 -1.03
CA LEU A 63 -22.25 -12.18 0.32
C LEU A 63 -23.35 -11.55 1.19
N ASP A 64 -23.53 -10.25 1.13
CA ASP A 64 -24.57 -9.48 1.85
C ASP A 64 -25.05 -8.32 0.98
N PRO A 65 -26.14 -8.49 0.20
CA PRO A 65 -26.65 -7.46 -0.71
C PRO A 65 -27.12 -6.18 0.01
N GLU A 66 -27.57 -6.29 1.26
CA GLU A 66 -28.09 -5.13 2.01
C GLU A 66 -26.94 -4.29 2.61
N ARG A 67 -25.87 -4.97 3.04
CA ARG A 67 -24.71 -4.33 3.70
C ARG A 67 -23.38 -4.87 3.19
N PRO A 68 -23.04 -4.64 1.92
CA PRO A 68 -21.80 -5.16 1.33
C PRO A 68 -20.54 -4.78 2.10
N ALA A 69 -20.48 -3.55 2.62
CA ALA A 69 -19.35 -3.07 3.41
C ALA A 69 -19.12 -3.85 4.71
N ASP A 70 -20.16 -4.44 5.28
CA ASP A 70 -20.13 -5.19 6.53
C ASP A 70 -20.12 -6.71 6.32
N SER A 71 -20.18 -7.19 5.08
CA SER A 71 -20.35 -8.61 4.72
C SER A 71 -19.29 -9.54 5.34
N LEU A 72 -18.10 -9.04 5.62
CA LEU A 72 -17.01 -9.78 6.24
C LEU A 72 -16.86 -9.52 7.76
N SER A 73 -17.70 -8.67 8.35
CA SER A 73 -17.54 -8.25 9.74
C SER A 73 -17.79 -9.40 10.74
N ALA A 74 -18.85 -10.17 10.55
CA ALA A 74 -19.19 -11.28 11.45
C ALA A 74 -18.19 -12.44 11.36
N SER A 75 -17.62 -12.68 10.20
CA SER A 75 -16.73 -13.82 9.91
C SER A 75 -15.27 -13.51 10.19
N LEU A 76 -14.76 -12.44 9.58
CA LEU A 76 -13.36 -12.06 9.59
C LEU A 76 -13.05 -10.89 10.53
N GLY A 77 -14.08 -10.15 10.99
CA GLY A 77 -13.89 -8.90 11.69
C GLY A 77 -13.37 -7.77 10.77
N LEU A 78 -13.57 -7.90 9.47
CA LEU A 78 -13.15 -6.91 8.47
C LEU A 78 -14.36 -6.12 7.97
N ARG A 79 -14.15 -4.81 7.72
CA ARG A 79 -15.14 -3.91 7.15
C ARG A 79 -14.52 -3.11 6.02
N LEU A 80 -15.25 -2.98 4.91
CA LEU A 80 -14.87 -2.13 3.79
C LEU A 80 -15.11 -0.65 4.16
N VAL A 81 -14.14 0.19 3.87
CA VAL A 81 -14.16 1.62 4.24
C VAL A 81 -13.48 2.47 3.16
N GLY A 82 -13.36 3.76 3.42
CA GLY A 82 -12.64 4.68 2.52
C GLY A 82 -13.38 4.83 1.18
N PRO A 83 -12.73 4.52 0.04
CA PRO A 83 -13.40 4.58 -1.27
C PRO A 83 -14.65 3.70 -1.36
N TYR A 84 -14.73 2.59 -0.64
CA TYR A 84 -15.95 1.78 -0.56
C TYR A 84 -17.13 2.50 0.10
N ASP A 85 -16.88 3.47 0.98
CA ASP A 85 -17.95 4.25 1.60
C ASP A 85 -18.70 5.13 0.57
N ILE A 86 -18.03 5.46 -0.55
CA ILE A 86 -18.68 6.14 -1.69
C ILE A 86 -19.63 5.17 -2.40
N LEU A 87 -19.16 3.94 -2.69
CA LEU A 87 -20.01 2.90 -3.30
C LEU A 87 -21.23 2.57 -2.42
N ALA A 88 -21.03 2.56 -1.10
CA ALA A 88 -22.10 2.38 -0.11
C ALA A 88 -23.03 3.60 0.05
N GLY A 89 -22.77 4.71 -0.64
CA GLY A 89 -23.56 5.94 -0.57
C GLY A 89 -23.50 6.70 0.76
N LYS A 90 -22.54 6.39 1.65
CA LYS A 90 -22.44 7.03 2.97
C LYS A 90 -22.18 8.53 2.87
N HIS A 91 -21.41 8.98 1.90
CA HIS A 91 -21.11 10.40 1.67
C HIS A 91 -22.37 11.25 1.38
N LYS A 92 -23.43 10.65 0.83
CA LYS A 92 -24.70 11.34 0.50
C LYS A 92 -25.52 11.68 1.76
N ARG A 93 -25.27 10.98 2.88
CA ARG A 93 -25.97 11.19 4.14
C ARG A 93 -25.45 12.41 4.92
N LYS A 94 -24.24 12.88 4.64
CA LYS A 94 -23.62 13.99 5.35
C LYS A 94 -23.82 15.31 4.56
N LYS A 95 -24.57 16.27 5.12
CA LYS A 95 -24.89 17.56 4.47
C LYS A 95 -23.66 18.40 4.07
N LYS A 96 -22.51 18.20 4.72
CA LYS A 96 -21.25 18.93 4.45
C LYS A 96 -20.17 18.08 3.76
N SER A 97 -20.53 16.98 3.10
CA SER A 97 -19.55 16.11 2.44
C SER A 97 -18.81 16.78 1.26
N ALA A 98 -19.37 17.84 0.69
CA ALA A 98 -18.75 18.55 -0.43
C ALA A 98 -17.43 19.27 -0.07
N SER A 99 -17.26 19.68 1.19
CA SER A 99 -16.02 20.34 1.67
C SER A 99 -15.03 19.38 2.34
N LEU A 100 -15.33 18.08 2.36
CA LEU A 100 -14.51 17.08 3.02
C LEU A 100 -13.29 16.73 2.16
N ASN A 101 -12.12 16.72 2.76
CA ASN A 101 -10.95 16.11 2.13
C ASN A 101 -11.01 14.59 2.29
N PHE A 102 -11.46 13.89 1.23
CA PHE A 102 -11.60 12.45 1.23
C PHE A 102 -10.25 11.70 1.39
N ASN A 103 -9.14 12.33 1.05
CA ASN A 103 -7.82 11.73 1.26
C ASN A 103 -7.41 11.64 2.73
N LEU A 104 -8.14 12.33 3.65
CA LEU A 104 -8.00 12.17 5.10
C LEU A 104 -9.02 11.18 5.69
N HIS A 105 -10.02 10.74 4.93
CA HIS A 105 -11.01 9.77 5.36
C HIS A 105 -10.38 8.37 5.45
N TRP A 106 -10.40 7.77 6.63
CA TRP A 106 -9.71 6.53 6.98
C TRP A 106 -8.18 6.57 6.77
N ARG A 107 -7.56 7.73 6.95
CA ARG A 107 -6.10 7.86 6.98
C ARG A 107 -5.60 7.78 8.42
N PHE A 108 -4.90 6.69 8.72
CA PHE A 108 -4.35 6.46 10.05
C PHE A 108 -3.06 7.25 10.27
N TYR A 109 -2.62 7.31 11.54
CA TYR A 109 -1.53 8.16 11.99
C TYR A 109 -0.22 7.98 11.21
N TYR A 110 0.09 6.75 10.81
CA TYR A 110 1.32 6.41 10.09
C TYR A 110 1.13 6.24 8.57
N ASP A 111 -0.06 6.46 8.05
CA ASP A 111 -0.31 6.27 6.61
C ASP A 111 0.34 7.38 5.78
N PRO A 112 1.39 7.08 4.98
CA PRO A 112 1.94 8.04 4.06
C PRO A 112 0.95 8.31 2.90
N PRO A 113 1.14 9.36 2.09
CA PRO A 113 0.27 9.65 0.95
C PRO A 113 0.11 8.48 -0.02
N GLU A 114 1.14 7.67 -0.19
CA GLU A 114 1.18 6.47 -1.03
C GLU A 114 0.16 5.40 -0.61
N PHE A 115 -0.24 5.40 0.67
CA PHE A 115 -1.11 4.38 1.26
C PHE A 115 -2.55 4.89 1.38
N GLN A 116 -3.51 4.16 0.79
CA GLN A 116 -4.94 4.48 0.81
C GLN A 116 -5.72 3.32 1.44
N THR A 117 -6.22 3.53 2.65
CA THR A 117 -6.98 2.53 3.39
C THR A 117 -8.30 2.20 2.69
N ILE A 118 -8.58 0.89 2.55
CA ILE A 118 -9.79 0.34 1.93
C ILE A 118 -10.55 -0.64 2.84
N ILE A 119 -9.88 -1.26 3.79
CA ILE A 119 -10.45 -2.22 4.74
C ILE A 119 -9.88 -1.95 6.12
N ILE A 120 -10.73 -2.05 7.15
CA ILE A 120 -10.32 -2.02 8.55
C ILE A 120 -10.65 -3.33 9.24
N GLY A 121 -9.93 -3.63 10.30
CA GLY A 121 -10.12 -4.80 11.13
C GLY A 121 -10.17 -4.47 12.62
N ASP A 122 -9.29 -5.09 13.43
CA ASP A 122 -9.29 -4.91 14.88
C ASP A 122 -8.95 -3.45 15.28
N GLY A 123 -9.94 -2.77 15.87
CA GLY A 123 -9.79 -1.41 16.37
C GLY A 123 -8.83 -1.29 17.57
N LYS A 124 -8.53 -2.39 18.30
CA LYS A 124 -7.56 -2.35 19.39
C LYS A 124 -6.14 -2.11 18.91
N THR A 125 -5.80 -2.64 17.73
CA THR A 125 -4.50 -2.47 17.08
C THR A 125 -4.53 -1.43 15.98
N GLU A 126 -5.72 -0.94 15.60
CA GLU A 126 -5.95 -0.13 14.39
C GLU A 126 -5.42 -0.86 13.14
N PHE A 127 -5.74 -2.17 13.06
CA PHE A 127 -5.41 -2.97 11.90
C PHE A 127 -6.20 -2.48 10.68
N HIS A 128 -5.48 -2.23 9.59
CA HIS A 128 -6.11 -1.84 8.33
C HIS A 128 -5.31 -2.32 7.13
N MET A 129 -5.99 -2.43 5.99
CA MET A 129 -5.43 -2.76 4.70
C MET A 129 -5.65 -1.60 3.74
N GLY A 130 -4.69 -1.34 2.88
CA GLY A 130 -4.78 -0.27 1.90
C GLY A 130 -4.00 -0.55 0.64
N TYR A 131 -4.37 0.13 -0.43
CA TYR A 131 -3.59 0.18 -1.65
C TYR A 131 -2.35 1.05 -1.45
N PHE A 132 -1.21 0.56 -1.91
CA PHE A 132 0.04 1.30 -1.96
C PHE A 132 0.42 1.59 -3.41
N ARG A 133 0.69 2.86 -3.72
CA ARG A 133 1.12 3.34 -5.04
C ARG A 133 2.31 4.26 -4.93
N ASP A 134 3.22 4.18 -5.90
CA ASP A 134 4.45 4.99 -5.87
C ASP A 134 4.23 6.41 -6.42
N SER A 135 3.18 6.62 -7.23
CA SER A 135 2.79 7.91 -7.78
C SER A 135 1.27 8.07 -7.79
N PRO A 136 0.73 9.29 -7.62
CA PRO A 136 -0.72 9.52 -7.68
C PRO A 136 -1.32 9.20 -9.06
N ASP A 137 -0.54 9.29 -10.12
CA ASP A 137 -0.96 9.06 -11.51
C ASP A 137 -0.90 7.58 -11.92
N GLU A 138 -0.41 6.70 -11.02
CA GLU A 138 -0.28 5.27 -11.28
C GLU A 138 -1.30 4.46 -10.47
N LEU A 139 -1.66 3.27 -10.98
CA LEU A 139 -2.42 2.31 -10.21
C LEU A 139 -1.58 1.71 -9.08
N PRO A 140 -2.23 1.24 -7.98
CA PRO A 140 -1.53 0.60 -6.88
C PRO A 140 -0.67 -0.58 -7.34
N VAL A 141 0.45 -0.77 -6.66
CA VAL A 141 1.38 -1.86 -6.93
C VAL A 141 1.08 -3.08 -6.07
N PHE A 142 0.66 -2.86 -4.83
CA PHE A 142 0.29 -3.91 -3.89
C PHE A 142 -0.75 -3.42 -2.88
N VAL A 143 -1.35 -4.37 -2.18
CA VAL A 143 -2.14 -4.12 -0.97
C VAL A 143 -1.25 -4.35 0.23
N GLY A 144 -1.13 -3.34 1.09
CA GLY A 144 -0.39 -3.40 2.33
C GLY A 144 -1.28 -3.52 3.55
N THR A 145 -0.71 -3.94 4.67
CA THR A 145 -1.35 -3.90 5.99
C THR A 145 -0.49 -3.15 6.99
N ASN A 146 -1.14 -2.45 7.91
CA ASN A 146 -0.50 -1.80 9.05
C ASN A 146 -1.34 -1.99 10.32
N GLU A 147 -0.71 -1.91 11.47
CA GLU A 147 -1.34 -1.84 12.80
C GLU A 147 -0.87 -0.54 13.47
N ALA A 148 -1.58 0.56 13.24
CA ALA A 148 -1.13 1.91 13.56
C ALA A 148 -0.86 2.16 15.06
N LYS A 149 -1.47 1.39 15.96
CA LYS A 149 -1.14 1.45 17.39
C LYS A 149 0.17 0.77 17.75
N LYS A 150 0.71 -0.08 16.89
CA LYS A 150 1.97 -0.78 17.14
C LYS A 150 3.17 -0.07 16.55
N ASN A 151 3.10 0.27 15.26
CA ASN A 151 4.22 0.86 14.52
C ASN A 151 3.78 1.38 13.14
N CYS A 152 4.75 1.89 12.37
CA CYS A 152 4.56 2.38 11.00
C CYS A 152 4.75 1.32 9.91
N ILE A 153 5.02 0.06 10.24
CA ILE A 153 5.42 -0.96 9.28
C ILE A 153 4.26 -1.31 8.33
N ILE A 154 4.52 -1.26 7.04
CA ILE A 154 3.59 -1.67 5.99
C ILE A 154 4.06 -3.01 5.44
N VAL A 155 3.23 -4.04 5.64
CA VAL A 155 3.50 -5.40 5.17
C VAL A 155 2.79 -5.63 3.84
N GLN A 156 3.52 -6.07 2.82
CA GLN A 156 2.97 -6.38 1.49
C GLN A 156 2.17 -7.69 1.53
N ASN A 157 0.95 -7.70 0.98
CA ASN A 157 0.02 -8.83 1.01
C ASN A 157 -0.66 -9.07 -0.35
N GLY A 158 0.13 -9.21 -1.40
CA GLY A 158 -0.37 -9.42 -2.76
C GLY A 158 -0.56 -8.12 -3.53
N ASP A 159 -0.84 -8.23 -4.83
CA ASP A 159 -1.01 -7.09 -5.73
C ASP A 159 -2.48 -6.72 -5.98
N ASN A 160 -3.40 -7.35 -5.24
CA ASN A 160 -4.84 -7.10 -5.31
C ASN A 160 -5.52 -7.41 -3.97
N VAL A 161 -6.75 -6.91 -3.79
CA VAL A 161 -7.49 -7.04 -2.53
C VAL A 161 -7.91 -8.49 -2.23
N PHE A 162 -8.20 -9.31 -3.24
CA PHE A 162 -8.53 -10.73 -3.04
C PHE A 162 -7.37 -11.47 -2.38
N ALA A 163 -6.14 -11.25 -2.84
CA ALA A 163 -4.94 -11.85 -2.25
C ALA A 163 -4.74 -11.41 -0.79
N ALA A 164 -4.89 -10.12 -0.51
CA ALA A 164 -4.72 -9.58 0.83
C ALA A 164 -5.74 -10.17 1.83
N VAL A 165 -7.01 -10.24 1.44
CA VAL A 165 -8.08 -10.83 2.28
C VAL A 165 -7.88 -12.34 2.41
N LYS A 166 -7.45 -13.04 1.35
CA LYS A 166 -7.12 -14.48 1.41
C LYS A 166 -6.02 -14.76 2.44
N LEU A 167 -4.95 -13.99 2.42
CA LEU A 167 -3.83 -14.15 3.36
C LEU A 167 -4.27 -13.91 4.82
N PHE A 168 -5.12 -12.89 5.04
CA PHE A 168 -5.71 -12.62 6.34
C PHE A 168 -6.59 -13.78 6.81
N LEU A 169 -7.47 -14.27 5.94
CA LEU A 169 -8.35 -15.41 6.21
C LEU A 169 -7.56 -16.67 6.55
N MET A 170 -6.48 -16.97 5.83
CA MET A 170 -5.60 -18.10 6.12
C MET A 170 -4.93 -17.99 7.50
N LYS A 171 -4.56 -16.79 7.94
CA LYS A 171 -4.06 -16.56 9.30
C LYS A 171 -5.16 -16.83 10.33
N LYS A 172 -6.37 -16.31 10.11
CA LYS A 172 -7.52 -16.53 10.97
C LYS A 172 -7.91 -18.00 11.10
N LEU A 173 -7.87 -18.76 10.01
CA LEU A 173 -8.13 -20.21 10.04
C LEU A 173 -7.15 -20.98 10.93
N LYS A 174 -5.91 -20.51 11.09
CA LYS A 174 -4.91 -21.14 11.99
C LYS A 174 -5.16 -20.80 13.45
N GLU A 175 -5.80 -19.68 13.76
CA GLU A 175 -6.04 -19.17 15.10
C GLU A 175 -7.36 -19.69 15.69
N VAL A 176 -8.35 -19.99 14.84
CA VAL A 176 -9.70 -20.35 15.26
C VAL A 176 -9.80 -21.85 15.58
N THR A 177 -10.25 -22.15 16.81
CA THR A 177 -10.50 -23.53 17.28
C THR A 177 -11.97 -23.93 17.26
N ASP A 178 -12.89 -22.96 17.18
CA ASP A 178 -14.33 -23.18 17.11
C ASP A 178 -14.74 -23.78 15.75
N LYS A 179 -15.39 -24.96 15.78
CA LYS A 179 -15.78 -25.71 14.57
C LYS A 179 -16.78 -24.93 13.68
N LYS A 180 -17.72 -24.18 14.29
CA LYS A 180 -18.72 -23.41 13.51
C LYS A 180 -18.04 -22.23 12.79
N LYS A 181 -17.18 -21.51 13.50
CA LYS A 181 -16.39 -20.42 12.90
C LYS A 181 -15.44 -20.94 11.83
N THR A 182 -14.78 -22.07 12.06
CA THR A 182 -13.91 -22.71 11.07
C THR A 182 -14.68 -23.08 9.81
N SER A 183 -15.88 -23.64 9.91
CA SER A 183 -16.74 -23.97 8.76
C SER A 183 -17.13 -22.72 7.98
N LEU A 184 -17.54 -21.65 8.66
CA LEU A 184 -17.89 -20.37 8.03
C LEU A 184 -16.69 -19.78 7.27
N LEU A 185 -15.51 -19.75 7.91
CA LEU A 185 -14.28 -19.24 7.27
C LEU A 185 -13.88 -20.05 6.05
N LYS A 186 -14.04 -21.39 6.08
CA LYS A 186 -13.78 -22.25 4.90
C LYS A 186 -14.72 -21.95 3.76
N THR A 187 -16.01 -21.75 4.02
CA THR A 187 -16.99 -21.38 2.99
C THR A 187 -16.64 -20.04 2.34
N ILE A 188 -16.20 -19.05 3.12
CA ILE A 188 -15.75 -17.75 2.58
C ILE A 188 -14.47 -17.94 1.76
N ASP A 189 -13.55 -18.79 2.25
CA ASP A 189 -12.30 -19.10 1.57
C ASP A 189 -12.52 -19.72 0.19
N GLU A 190 -13.44 -20.66 0.10
CA GLU A 190 -13.84 -21.31 -1.17
C GLU A 190 -14.44 -20.31 -2.14
N LYS A 191 -15.42 -19.51 -1.69
CA LYS A 191 -16.05 -18.46 -2.51
C LYS A 191 -15.05 -17.41 -3.01
N LEU A 192 -14.18 -16.93 -2.13
CA LEU A 192 -13.17 -15.93 -2.48
C LEU A 192 -12.14 -16.47 -3.47
N THR A 193 -11.71 -17.72 -3.26
CA THR A 193 -10.75 -18.40 -4.14
C THR A 193 -11.36 -18.62 -5.53
N GLU A 194 -12.62 -19.05 -5.59
CA GLU A 194 -13.34 -19.23 -6.85
C GLU A 194 -13.52 -17.92 -7.59
N ALA A 195 -14.00 -16.86 -6.92
CA ALA A 195 -14.17 -15.55 -7.51
C ALA A 195 -12.83 -15.00 -8.07
N ALA A 196 -11.75 -15.10 -7.31
CA ALA A 196 -10.43 -14.66 -7.76
C ALA A 196 -9.96 -15.46 -8.99
N ARG A 197 -10.20 -16.77 -9.01
CA ARG A 197 -9.85 -17.66 -10.14
C ARG A 197 -10.62 -17.29 -11.41
N GLU A 198 -11.93 -17.07 -11.30
CA GLU A 198 -12.78 -16.69 -12.43
C GLU A 198 -12.38 -15.34 -13.02
N LEU A 199 -12.03 -14.38 -12.16
CA LEU A 199 -11.62 -13.03 -12.54
C LEU A 199 -10.13 -12.93 -12.94
N GLY A 200 -9.35 -14.00 -12.75
CA GLY A 200 -7.94 -14.05 -13.11
C GLY A 200 -7.01 -13.29 -12.15
N PHE A 201 -7.44 -13.02 -10.91
CA PHE A 201 -6.59 -12.41 -9.88
C PHE A 201 -5.69 -13.45 -9.22
N SER A 202 -4.38 -13.13 -9.11
CA SER A 202 -3.44 -13.95 -8.36
C SER A 202 -3.72 -13.84 -6.86
N LEU A 203 -3.63 -14.97 -6.15
CA LEU A 203 -3.72 -15.04 -4.69
C LEU A 203 -2.34 -15.17 -4.04
N GLU A 204 -1.26 -14.97 -4.80
CA GLU A 204 0.09 -15.00 -4.27
C GLU A 204 0.38 -13.77 -3.41
N GLN A 205 1.11 -13.98 -2.31
CA GLN A 205 1.56 -12.87 -1.45
C GLN A 205 2.56 -11.95 -2.15
N ARG A 206 3.39 -12.51 -3.05
CA ARG A 206 4.42 -11.76 -3.78
C ARG A 206 4.44 -12.15 -5.24
N THR A 207 3.80 -11.35 -6.06
CA THR A 207 3.72 -11.54 -7.51
C THR A 207 4.99 -11.06 -8.23
N VAL A 208 5.12 -11.43 -9.50
CA VAL A 208 6.22 -10.96 -10.37
C VAL A 208 6.22 -9.43 -10.46
N LYS A 209 5.04 -8.80 -10.56
CA LYS A 209 4.88 -7.34 -10.59
C LYS A 209 5.49 -6.69 -9.34
N MET A 210 5.21 -7.23 -8.16
CA MET A 210 5.76 -6.73 -6.90
C MET A 210 7.28 -6.90 -6.82
N LYS A 211 7.80 -8.05 -7.26
CA LYS A 211 9.25 -8.29 -7.33
C LYS A 211 9.97 -7.34 -8.30
N GLN A 212 9.30 -6.97 -9.41
CA GLN A 212 9.84 -5.97 -10.36
C GLN A 212 9.89 -4.57 -9.75
N ARG A 213 8.85 -4.19 -8.97
CA ARG A 213 8.87 -2.95 -8.21
C ARG A 213 10.00 -2.95 -7.17
N ASP A 214 10.18 -4.02 -6.43
CA ASP A 214 11.21 -4.10 -5.38
C ASP A 214 12.63 -3.85 -5.93
N LYS A 215 12.88 -4.19 -7.20
CA LYS A 215 14.15 -3.86 -7.88
C LYS A 215 14.35 -2.38 -8.13
N LYS A 216 13.27 -1.58 -8.12
CA LYS A 216 13.30 -0.12 -8.31
C LYS A 216 13.33 0.64 -6.98
N VAL A 217 13.21 -0.06 -5.86
CA VAL A 217 13.25 0.53 -4.53
C VAL A 217 14.67 1.02 -4.26
N VAL A 218 14.82 2.32 -4.03
CA VAL A 218 16.10 2.96 -3.74
C VAL A 218 16.47 2.84 -2.26
N THR A 219 15.49 2.86 -1.37
CA THR A 219 15.63 2.69 0.08
C THR A 219 14.36 2.13 0.68
N LYS A 220 14.45 1.42 1.81
CA LYS A 220 13.27 0.81 2.45
C LYS A 220 12.48 1.76 3.33
N THR A 221 13.12 2.75 3.91
CA THR A 221 12.55 3.64 4.93
C THR A 221 12.02 2.91 6.18
N PHE A 222 11.61 3.66 7.19
CA PHE A 222 11.12 3.08 8.46
C PHE A 222 9.83 2.28 8.31
N HIS A 223 8.99 2.57 7.30
CA HIS A 223 7.77 1.79 7.07
C HIS A 223 7.99 0.48 6.30
N GLY A 224 9.17 0.26 5.75
CA GLY A 224 9.56 -1.01 5.12
C GLY A 224 8.97 -1.29 3.72
N ALA A 225 8.04 -0.47 3.23
CA ALA A 225 7.46 -0.62 1.89
C ALA A 225 8.42 -0.18 0.78
N GLY A 226 9.39 0.64 1.12
CA GLY A 226 10.39 1.18 0.21
C GLY A 226 9.91 2.36 -0.62
N LEU A 227 10.86 3.18 -1.06
CA LEU A 227 10.64 4.32 -1.95
C LEU A 227 11.09 3.99 -3.37
N VAL A 228 10.26 4.35 -4.33
CA VAL A 228 10.57 4.33 -5.75
C VAL A 228 10.57 5.75 -6.27
N VAL A 229 11.71 6.20 -6.76
CA VAL A 229 11.87 7.50 -7.41
C VAL A 229 12.49 7.31 -8.78
N PRO A 230 12.25 8.20 -9.74
CA PRO A 230 12.95 8.17 -11.01
C PRO A 230 14.45 8.37 -10.77
N VAL A 231 15.26 7.43 -11.27
CA VAL A 231 16.71 7.54 -11.30
C VAL A 231 17.15 7.40 -12.76
N ASP A 232 17.91 8.35 -13.27
CA ASP A 232 18.36 8.32 -14.64
C ASP A 232 19.54 7.35 -14.85
N LYS A 233 20.00 7.22 -16.10
CA LYS A 233 21.14 6.35 -16.47
C LYS A 233 22.47 6.76 -15.84
N ASN A 234 22.60 7.99 -15.35
CA ASN A 234 23.78 8.52 -14.68
C ASN A 234 23.68 8.41 -13.15
N GLY A 235 22.59 7.82 -12.63
CA GLY A 235 22.34 7.67 -11.22
C GLY A 235 21.72 8.90 -10.55
N VAL A 236 21.31 9.92 -11.31
CA VAL A 236 20.67 11.12 -10.76
C VAL A 236 19.20 10.85 -10.44
N GLY A 237 18.76 11.25 -9.26
CA GLY A 237 17.40 11.07 -8.74
C GLY A 237 17.35 10.63 -7.30
N TYR A 238 18.41 9.94 -6.83
CA TYR A 238 18.52 9.51 -5.42
C TYR A 238 19.98 9.52 -4.96
N ARG A 239 20.16 10.03 -3.76
CA ARG A 239 21.42 9.99 -3.01
C ARG A 239 21.11 9.47 -1.62
N GLU A 240 21.93 8.56 -1.12
CA GLU A 240 21.80 7.98 0.23
C GLU A 240 21.96 9.06 1.31
N LEU A 241 21.21 8.92 2.40
CA LEU A 241 21.42 9.71 3.60
C LEU A 241 22.80 9.39 4.20
N PRO A 242 23.47 10.36 4.84
CA PRO A 242 24.74 10.10 5.52
C PRO A 242 24.60 9.19 6.75
N GLU A 243 23.38 9.03 7.25
CA GLU A 243 23.05 8.21 8.41
C GLU A 243 22.24 6.97 8.00
N ALA A 244 22.72 5.80 8.38
CA ALA A 244 21.96 4.56 8.22
C ALA A 244 20.71 4.55 9.13
N ASP A 245 19.67 3.78 8.77
CA ASP A 245 18.40 3.66 9.51
C ASP A 245 18.58 3.51 11.03
N ALA A 246 19.48 2.63 11.47
CA ALA A 246 19.72 2.39 12.90
C ALA A 246 20.28 3.62 13.60
N SER A 247 21.16 4.37 12.95
CA SER A 247 21.73 5.62 13.46
C SER A 247 20.69 6.73 13.49
N LEU A 248 19.91 6.88 12.40
CA LEU A 248 18.83 7.86 12.34
C LEU A 248 17.77 7.61 13.42
N ARG A 249 17.39 6.36 13.65
CA ARG A 249 16.46 6.00 14.75
C ARG A 249 17.03 6.39 16.12
N ARG A 250 18.33 6.20 16.33
CA ARG A 250 19.00 6.60 17.58
C ARG A 250 19.03 8.12 17.75
N ILE A 251 19.33 8.88 16.68
CA ILE A 251 19.27 10.35 16.66
C ILE A 251 17.85 10.81 17.02
N CYS A 252 16.84 10.27 16.35
CA CYS A 252 15.43 10.58 16.64
C CYS A 252 15.06 10.30 18.10
N LYS A 253 15.48 9.15 18.64
CA LYS A 253 15.26 8.80 20.03
C LYS A 253 15.91 9.82 20.99
N THR A 254 17.15 10.19 20.75
CA THR A 254 17.87 11.20 21.55
C THR A 254 17.13 12.55 21.56
N ILE A 255 16.60 12.97 20.41
CA ILE A 255 15.81 14.21 20.30
C ILE A 255 14.53 14.12 21.15
N VAL A 256 13.80 13.00 21.05
CA VAL A 256 12.53 12.81 21.76
C VAL A 256 12.73 12.71 23.28
N GLU A 257 13.78 12.03 23.71
CA GLU A 257 14.10 11.80 25.14
C GLU A 257 14.88 12.95 25.78
N ALA A 258 15.24 13.99 25.03
CA ALA A 258 15.97 15.13 25.58
C ALA A 258 15.18 15.79 26.72
N PRO A 259 15.81 16.00 27.89
CA PRO A 259 15.13 16.45 29.12
C PRO A 259 14.71 17.92 29.08
N SER A 260 15.30 18.72 28.19
CA SER A 260 14.98 20.14 28.02
C SER A 260 14.96 20.56 26.56
N ASP A 261 14.30 21.69 26.27
CA ASP A 261 14.26 22.23 24.91
C ASP A 261 15.64 22.65 24.41
N ALA A 262 16.51 23.14 25.30
CA ALA A 262 17.88 23.49 24.95
C ALA A 262 18.72 22.27 24.55
N GLU A 263 18.54 21.13 25.25
CA GLU A 263 19.22 19.88 24.91
C GLU A 263 18.60 19.23 23.65
N ARG A 264 17.28 19.33 23.50
CA ARG A 264 16.59 18.88 22.27
C ARG A 264 17.08 19.66 21.06
N LEU A 265 17.22 20.98 21.16
CA LEU A 265 17.75 21.80 20.07
C LEU A 265 19.16 21.36 19.66
N ARG A 266 20.02 21.06 20.65
CA ARG A 266 21.37 20.50 20.38
C ARG A 266 21.31 19.13 19.74
N ALA A 267 20.42 18.28 20.21
CA ALA A 267 20.20 16.93 19.63
C ALA A 267 19.69 16.96 18.19
N PHE A 268 19.04 18.05 17.77
CA PHE A 268 18.58 18.25 16.39
C PHE A 268 19.71 18.56 15.40
N ALA A 269 20.93 18.90 15.83
CA ALA A 269 22.01 19.28 14.92
C ALA A 269 22.27 18.28 13.79
N PRO A 270 22.30 16.95 14.00
CA PRO A 270 22.46 16.00 12.90
C PRO A 270 21.31 16.04 11.87
N VAL A 271 20.08 16.28 12.32
CA VAL A 271 18.93 16.41 11.40
C VAL A 271 19.04 17.69 10.58
N GLN A 272 19.46 18.80 11.19
CA GLN A 272 19.69 20.07 10.48
C GLN A 272 20.82 19.94 9.44
N GLU A 273 21.88 19.22 9.77
CA GLU A 273 22.95 18.90 8.82
C GLU A 273 22.42 18.08 7.63
N MET A 274 21.66 17.01 7.88
CA MET A 274 21.03 16.23 6.82
C MET A 274 20.07 17.07 5.96
N MET A 275 19.32 18.01 6.54
CA MET A 275 18.50 18.94 5.77
C MET A 275 19.33 19.84 4.84
N THR A 276 20.53 20.23 5.25
CA THR A 276 21.45 20.96 4.38
C THR A 276 21.92 20.10 3.21
N TYR A 277 22.26 18.83 3.47
CA TYR A 277 22.58 17.89 2.37
C TYR A 277 21.41 17.65 1.43
N VAL A 278 20.19 17.61 1.95
CA VAL A 278 18.97 17.52 1.11
C VAL A 278 18.84 18.74 0.19
N GLN A 279 19.18 19.95 0.66
CA GLN A 279 19.17 21.14 -0.21
C GLN A 279 20.16 21.00 -1.37
N PHE A 280 21.39 20.57 -1.08
CA PHE A 280 22.38 20.31 -2.15
C PHE A 280 21.92 19.18 -3.09
N ALA A 281 21.35 18.11 -2.55
CA ALA A 281 20.80 17.02 -3.37
C ALA A 281 19.67 17.51 -4.27
N ASN A 282 18.79 18.38 -3.78
CA ASN A 282 17.72 18.98 -4.60
C ASN A 282 18.27 19.85 -5.74
N ASP A 283 19.34 20.63 -5.49
CA ASP A 283 20.00 21.44 -6.53
C ASP A 283 20.63 20.54 -7.61
N GLU A 284 21.02 19.31 -7.25
CA GLU A 284 21.57 18.30 -8.15
C GLU A 284 20.52 17.31 -8.69
N CYS A 285 19.22 17.57 -8.44
CA CYS A 285 18.08 16.74 -8.87
C CYS A 285 17.99 15.35 -8.21
N ASP A 286 18.66 15.13 -7.08
CA ASP A 286 18.57 13.91 -6.26
C ASP A 286 17.41 14.00 -5.25
N TYR A 287 16.20 14.18 -5.76
CA TYR A 287 14.99 14.47 -4.95
C TYR A 287 14.60 13.34 -3.97
N GLY A 288 15.08 12.12 -4.23
CA GLY A 288 14.82 10.96 -3.37
C GLY A 288 15.40 11.09 -1.97
N MET A 289 16.50 11.85 -1.79
CA MET A 289 17.11 12.05 -0.47
C MET A 289 16.17 12.78 0.49
N GLY A 290 15.53 13.85 0.04
CA GLY A 290 14.56 14.60 0.85
C GLY A 290 13.29 13.81 1.12
N LEU A 291 12.86 12.98 0.16
CA LEU A 291 11.73 12.09 0.33
C LEU A 291 12.02 11.02 1.40
N GLU A 292 13.21 10.43 1.41
CA GLU A 292 13.63 9.44 2.42
C GLU A 292 13.65 10.06 3.83
N LEU A 293 14.40 11.14 4.02
CA LEU A 293 14.51 11.79 5.33
C LEU A 293 13.14 12.22 5.86
N GLY A 294 12.33 12.86 5.02
CA GLY A 294 10.99 13.30 5.39
C GLY A 294 10.08 12.13 5.78
N THR A 295 10.12 11.02 5.01
CA THR A 295 9.35 9.81 5.28
C THR A 295 9.77 9.15 6.59
N ASP A 296 11.07 9.05 6.87
CA ASP A 296 11.57 8.43 8.10
C ASP A 296 11.18 9.24 9.34
N LEU A 297 11.30 10.56 9.27
CA LEU A 297 10.86 11.43 10.36
C LEU A 297 9.35 11.39 10.57
N PHE A 298 8.57 11.33 9.49
CA PHE A 298 7.12 11.13 9.55
C PHE A 298 6.78 9.78 10.20
N CYS A 299 7.44 8.71 9.79
CA CYS A 299 7.23 7.35 10.29
C CYS A 299 7.70 7.15 11.73
N HIS A 300 8.68 7.91 12.21
CA HIS A 300 9.05 7.92 13.64
C HIS A 300 7.86 8.33 14.51
N GLY A 301 7.01 9.24 14.04
CA GLY A 301 5.71 9.57 14.63
C GLY A 301 5.74 10.53 15.81
N SER A 302 6.90 11.08 16.19
CA SER A 302 6.96 12.12 17.23
C SER A 302 6.55 13.48 16.67
N HIS A 303 5.77 14.23 17.45
CA HIS A 303 5.34 15.57 17.09
C HIS A 303 6.52 16.56 16.90
N TYR A 304 7.67 16.29 17.51
CA TYR A 304 8.88 17.08 17.31
C TYR A 304 9.37 17.11 15.86
N PHE A 305 9.00 16.12 15.05
CA PHE A 305 9.39 16.03 13.64
C PHE A 305 8.34 16.56 12.66
N HIS A 306 7.12 16.90 13.12
CA HIS A 306 6.04 17.33 12.23
C HIS A 306 6.43 18.54 11.38
N LYS A 307 7.10 19.52 11.98
CA LYS A 307 7.56 20.72 11.27
C LYS A 307 8.58 20.38 10.18
N VAL A 308 9.56 19.56 10.50
CA VAL A 308 10.62 19.17 9.55
C VAL A 308 10.06 18.29 8.44
N ALA A 309 9.22 17.30 8.78
CA ALA A 309 8.53 16.49 7.80
C ALA A 309 7.63 17.35 6.88
N GLY A 310 6.96 18.35 7.43
CA GLY A 310 6.13 19.32 6.68
C GLY A 310 6.93 20.27 5.78
N GLN A 311 8.24 20.43 6.01
CA GLN A 311 9.14 21.14 5.10
C GLN A 311 9.68 20.23 4.00
N LEU A 312 10.09 19.01 4.36
CA LEU A 312 10.76 18.07 3.45
C LEU A 312 9.80 17.39 2.47
N LEU A 313 8.69 16.83 2.97
CA LEU A 313 7.81 15.95 2.17
C LEU A 313 7.06 16.70 1.06
N PRO A 314 6.36 17.82 1.33
CA PRO A 314 5.67 18.54 0.27
C PRO A 314 6.63 19.00 -0.84
N LEU A 315 7.82 19.49 -0.47
CA LEU A 315 8.83 19.90 -1.44
C LEU A 315 9.31 18.71 -2.29
N ALA A 316 9.66 17.58 -1.65
CA ALA A 316 10.10 16.38 -2.35
C ALA A 316 9.02 15.86 -3.32
N TYR A 317 7.76 15.77 -2.88
CA TYR A 317 6.67 15.35 -3.75
C TYR A 317 6.45 16.31 -4.93
N ASN A 318 6.51 17.62 -4.72
CA ASN A 318 6.36 18.59 -5.80
C ASN A 318 7.51 18.51 -6.80
N LEU A 319 8.75 18.35 -6.35
CA LEU A 319 9.93 18.16 -7.22
C LEU A 319 9.80 16.87 -8.04
N LEU A 320 9.24 15.81 -7.46
CA LEU A 320 8.95 14.54 -8.13
C LEU A 320 7.68 14.58 -9.00
N LYS A 321 6.99 15.72 -9.13
CA LYS A 321 5.70 15.87 -9.83
C LYS A 321 4.54 15.05 -9.23
N ARG A 322 4.61 14.75 -7.94
CA ARG A 322 3.58 14.04 -7.17
C ARG A 322 2.75 15.02 -6.34
N ASN A 323 2.20 16.05 -7.00
CA ASN A 323 1.58 17.20 -6.33
C ASN A 323 0.41 16.81 -5.42
N LEU A 324 -0.39 15.80 -5.80
CA LEU A 324 -1.48 15.32 -4.94
C LEU A 324 -0.94 14.73 -3.62
N PHE A 325 0.20 14.04 -3.65
CA PHE A 325 0.82 13.54 -2.42
C PHE A 325 1.33 14.67 -1.53
N ALA A 326 1.84 15.77 -2.12
CA ALA A 326 2.18 16.97 -1.35
C ALA A 326 0.96 17.54 -0.63
N GLU A 327 -0.17 17.71 -1.33
CA GLU A 327 -1.43 18.17 -0.74
C GLU A 327 -1.94 17.24 0.39
N ILE A 328 -1.84 15.92 0.18
CA ILE A 328 -2.27 14.93 1.18
C ILE A 328 -1.41 15.02 2.44
N ILE A 329 -0.10 15.07 2.30
CA ILE A 329 0.80 15.10 3.48
C ILE A 329 0.69 16.41 4.26
N GLU A 330 0.53 17.54 3.57
CA GLU A 330 0.28 18.84 4.22
C GLU A 330 -1.01 18.80 5.05
N ALA A 331 -2.11 18.33 4.44
CA ALA A 331 -3.38 18.21 5.13
C ALA A 331 -3.32 17.20 6.29
N HIS A 332 -2.62 16.08 6.12
CA HIS A 332 -2.46 15.07 7.15
C HIS A 332 -1.64 15.61 8.33
N LEU A 333 -0.51 16.26 8.10
CA LEU A 333 0.33 16.83 9.16
C LEU A 333 -0.36 17.97 9.91
N ALA A 334 -1.22 18.75 9.24
CA ALA A 334 -1.99 19.81 9.86
C ALA A 334 -3.03 19.29 10.87
N ASP A 335 -3.57 18.08 10.64
CA ASP A 335 -4.62 17.44 11.46
C ASP A 335 -4.19 16.03 11.92
N ARG A 336 -2.90 15.81 12.09
CA ARG A 336 -2.35 14.51 12.47
C ARG A 336 -2.68 14.20 13.92
N SER A 337 -3.65 13.32 14.12
CA SER A 337 -4.07 12.87 15.43
C SER A 337 -4.24 11.35 15.46
N ARG A 338 -4.26 10.79 16.68
CA ARG A 338 -4.62 9.38 16.91
C ARG A 338 -6.11 9.20 17.18
N GLY A 339 -6.91 10.20 16.80
CA GLY A 339 -8.35 10.23 17.02
C GLY A 339 -9.14 9.61 15.89
N ASP A 340 -10.38 10.08 15.75
CA ASP A 340 -11.31 9.58 14.75
C ASP A 340 -10.83 9.82 13.32
N VAL A 341 -10.71 8.74 12.55
CA VAL A 341 -10.31 8.72 11.14
C VAL A 341 -11.50 8.62 10.19
N ASP A 342 -12.70 8.30 10.70
CA ASP A 342 -13.93 8.25 9.91
C ASP A 342 -14.52 9.65 9.73
N ARG A 343 -14.09 10.37 8.69
CA ARG A 343 -14.57 11.72 8.39
C ARG A 343 -16.04 11.76 7.93
N LEU A 344 -16.65 10.60 7.69
CA LEU A 344 -18.07 10.44 7.34
C LEU A 344 -18.93 10.02 8.54
N ALA A 345 -18.36 9.76 9.69
CA ALA A 345 -19.11 9.51 10.92
C ALA A 345 -20.05 10.68 11.24
N ALA A 346 -21.22 10.36 11.78
CA ALA A 346 -22.30 11.31 12.06
C ALA A 346 -21.92 12.30 13.15
#